data_01a5b9db43594b3607f80236a4038555
#
_entry.id   01a5b9db43594b3607f80236a4038555
#
_cell.length_a   1.000
_cell.length_b   1.000
_cell.length_c   1.000
_cell.angle_alpha   90.00
_cell.angle_beta   90.00
_cell.angle_gamma   90.00
#
_symmetry.space_group_name_H-M   'P 1'
#
loop_
_entity.id
_entity.type
_entity.pdbx_description
1 polymer ?
#
loop_
_entity_poly.entity_id
_entity_poly.type
_entity_poly.pdbx_seq_one_letter_code
_entity_poly.pdbx_strand_id
1 'polypeptide(L)'
;MRFTLPRDLYHGKDALEALKTLAGKKAIVVVGGGSMKRFGFLDKVVDYLKEAGMEVQLFEGVEPDPSVDTVLKGAAAMQEFEPDWIVAVGGGSPIDAAKAMWAFYEYPDTSFEDLITPFSFPTLRTKAKFCAISSTSGTATEVTAFSVITDYKKGIKYPLADFNITPDVAIVDPALAETMPKKLTAHTGMDAMTHAIEAYVSTLNCEYTDPLAPVSYTHLRAHETL
;
A
#
# COMPACT_ATOMS: atom_id res chain seq x y z
N MET A 1 -11.96 20.70 -5.79
CA MET A 1 -11.73 19.42 -5.08
C MET A 1 -10.56 18.69 -5.75
N ARG A 2 -9.73 17.95 -5.03
CA ARG A 2 -8.60 17.17 -5.60
C ARG A 2 -8.93 15.69 -5.56
N PHE A 3 -8.78 15.00 -6.69
CA PHE A 3 -8.86 13.55 -6.83
C PHE A 3 -7.51 13.04 -7.32
N THR A 4 -6.97 11.98 -6.70
CA THR A 4 -5.67 11.42 -7.06
C THR A 4 -5.75 9.91 -7.13
N LEU A 5 -5.04 9.36 -8.10
CA LEU A 5 -4.76 7.93 -8.27
C LEU A 5 -3.26 7.77 -8.51
N PRO A 6 -2.70 6.55 -8.40
CA PRO A 6 -1.36 6.28 -8.90
C PRO A 6 -1.19 6.74 -10.33
N ARG A 7 0.02 7.22 -10.67
CA ARG A 7 0.32 7.60 -12.05
C ARG A 7 0.12 6.42 -13.01
N ASP A 8 0.58 5.23 -12.60
CA ASP A 8 0.46 4.01 -13.38
C ASP A 8 -0.22 2.91 -12.55
N LEU A 9 -1.25 2.31 -13.10
CA LEU A 9 -1.94 1.16 -12.53
C LEU A 9 -1.84 -0.03 -13.49
N TYR A 10 -1.06 -1.05 -13.12
CA TYR A 10 -0.97 -2.31 -13.83
C TYR A 10 -1.91 -3.32 -13.20
N HIS A 11 -2.80 -3.92 -13.99
CA HIS A 11 -3.77 -4.87 -13.46
C HIS A 11 -3.97 -6.06 -14.39
N GLY A 12 -4.42 -7.17 -13.83
CA GLY A 12 -4.69 -8.40 -14.55
C GLY A 12 -3.58 -9.44 -14.38
N LYS A 13 -3.74 -10.55 -15.09
CA LYS A 13 -2.81 -11.67 -15.01
C LYS A 13 -1.39 -11.24 -15.42
N ASP A 14 -0.41 -11.67 -14.65
CA ASP A 14 1.00 -11.38 -14.85
C ASP A 14 1.36 -9.88 -14.76
N ALA A 15 0.45 -9.04 -14.18
CA ALA A 15 0.73 -7.62 -13.97
C ALA A 15 1.99 -7.38 -13.13
N LEU A 16 2.40 -8.36 -12.31
CA LEU A 16 3.63 -8.30 -11.52
C LEU A 16 4.89 -8.11 -12.39
N GLU A 17 4.87 -8.51 -13.66
CA GLU A 17 5.99 -8.31 -14.59
C GLU A 17 6.29 -6.84 -14.89
N ALA A 18 5.36 -5.93 -14.58
CA ALA A 18 5.60 -4.49 -14.69
C ALA A 18 6.83 -4.03 -13.87
N LEU A 19 7.19 -4.77 -12.80
CA LEU A 19 8.40 -4.50 -12.01
C LEU A 19 9.67 -4.48 -12.84
N LYS A 20 9.75 -5.30 -13.90
CA LYS A 20 10.91 -5.36 -14.81
C LYS A 20 11.13 -4.07 -15.59
N THR A 21 10.11 -3.21 -15.67
CA THR A 21 10.14 -1.93 -16.41
C THR A 21 10.49 -0.74 -15.53
N LEU A 22 10.58 -0.93 -14.22
CA LEU A 22 10.92 0.16 -13.31
C LEU A 22 12.38 0.57 -13.49
N ALA A 23 12.61 1.88 -13.61
CA ALA A 23 13.94 2.44 -13.74
C ALA A 23 14.42 2.97 -12.39
N GLY A 24 15.45 2.36 -11.83
CA GLY A 24 16.05 2.71 -10.55
C GLY A 24 17.37 1.97 -10.31
N LYS A 25 17.98 2.20 -9.15
CA LYS A 25 19.24 1.56 -8.74
C LYS A 25 19.07 0.67 -7.52
N LYS A 26 18.27 1.09 -6.55
CA LYS A 26 18.08 0.41 -5.27
C LYS A 26 16.60 0.34 -4.90
N ALA A 27 16.10 -0.85 -4.65
CA ALA A 27 14.73 -1.06 -4.20
C ALA A 27 14.72 -1.69 -2.81
N ILE A 28 13.97 -1.11 -1.86
CA ILE A 28 13.63 -1.77 -0.61
C ILE A 28 12.25 -2.39 -0.73
N VAL A 29 12.16 -3.70 -0.47
CA VAL A 29 10.89 -4.43 -0.51
C VAL A 29 10.36 -4.58 0.91
N VAL A 30 9.23 -3.93 1.20
CA VAL A 30 8.53 -4.00 2.49
C VAL A 30 7.45 -5.05 2.42
N VAL A 31 7.49 -6.05 3.31
CA VAL A 31 6.55 -7.17 3.32
C VAL A 31 6.12 -7.53 4.74
N GLY A 32 4.88 -7.99 4.87
CA GLY A 32 4.30 -8.43 6.14
C GLY A 32 4.67 -9.85 6.53
N GLY A 33 3.70 -10.59 7.06
CA GLY A 33 3.87 -12.00 7.44
C GLY A 33 4.23 -12.91 6.26
N GLY A 34 4.52 -14.16 6.55
CA GLY A 34 5.15 -15.10 5.62
C GLY A 34 4.34 -15.58 4.40
N SER A 35 3.15 -15.03 4.11
CA SER A 35 2.32 -15.51 2.99
C SER A 35 2.99 -15.29 1.63
N MET A 36 3.50 -14.10 1.37
CA MET A 36 4.14 -13.77 0.09
C MET A 36 5.38 -14.63 -0.17
N LYS A 37 6.16 -14.90 0.88
CA LYS A 37 7.31 -15.81 0.83
C LYS A 37 6.89 -17.25 0.60
N ARG A 38 5.90 -17.74 1.36
CA ARG A 38 5.40 -19.12 1.28
C ARG A 38 4.82 -19.47 -0.07
N PHE A 39 4.19 -18.52 -0.76
CA PHE A 39 3.62 -18.71 -2.08
C PHE A 39 4.56 -18.36 -3.24
N GLY A 40 5.82 -17.97 -2.93
CA GLY A 40 6.85 -17.66 -3.92
C GLY A 40 6.69 -16.30 -4.61
N PHE A 41 5.75 -15.46 -4.18
CA PHE A 41 5.58 -14.12 -4.77
C PHE A 41 6.69 -13.17 -4.37
N LEU A 42 7.19 -13.25 -3.13
CA LEU A 42 8.31 -12.42 -2.69
C LEU A 42 9.56 -12.66 -3.53
N ASP A 43 9.88 -13.92 -3.83
CA ASP A 43 11.03 -14.27 -4.65
C ASP A 43 10.88 -13.71 -6.07
N LYS A 44 9.66 -13.83 -6.67
CA LYS A 44 9.38 -13.23 -7.98
C LYS A 44 9.55 -11.70 -7.99
N VAL A 45 9.07 -11.00 -6.94
CA VAL A 45 9.25 -9.54 -6.82
C VAL A 45 10.72 -9.19 -6.80
N VAL A 46 11.53 -9.89 -5.99
CA VAL A 46 12.97 -9.67 -5.88
C VAL A 46 13.66 -9.94 -7.22
N ASP A 47 13.32 -11.05 -7.90
CA ASP A 47 13.93 -11.43 -9.17
C ASP A 47 13.60 -10.40 -10.26
N TYR A 48 12.34 -9.95 -10.37
CA TYR A 48 11.95 -8.93 -11.36
C TYR A 48 12.62 -7.57 -11.13
N LEU A 49 12.81 -7.15 -9.88
CA LEU A 49 13.56 -5.93 -9.57
C LEU A 49 15.05 -6.07 -9.91
N LYS A 50 15.63 -7.27 -9.67
CA LYS A 50 17.01 -7.56 -10.10
C LYS A 50 17.14 -7.63 -11.63
N GLU A 51 16.16 -8.20 -12.34
CA GLU A 51 16.10 -8.16 -13.81
C GLU A 51 16.02 -6.72 -14.33
N ALA A 52 15.36 -5.82 -13.61
CA ALA A 52 15.35 -4.38 -13.89
C ALA A 52 16.68 -3.66 -13.57
N GLY A 53 17.69 -4.40 -13.05
CA GLY A 53 19.02 -3.88 -12.73
C GLY A 53 19.15 -3.24 -11.36
N MET A 54 18.23 -3.46 -10.44
CA MET A 54 18.25 -2.88 -9.10
C MET A 54 18.94 -3.79 -8.07
N GLU A 55 19.67 -3.17 -7.15
CA GLU A 55 20.02 -3.80 -5.87
C GLU A 55 18.76 -3.87 -5.00
N VAL A 56 18.52 -5.00 -4.34
CA VAL A 56 17.29 -5.23 -3.58
C VAL A 56 17.60 -5.56 -2.13
N GLN A 57 17.00 -4.82 -1.19
CA GLN A 57 16.98 -5.12 0.23
C GLN A 57 15.57 -5.45 0.68
N LEU A 58 15.43 -6.40 1.63
CA LEU A 58 14.15 -6.77 2.22
C LEU A 58 13.98 -6.10 3.59
N PHE A 59 12.79 -5.61 3.87
CA PHE A 59 12.30 -5.30 5.20
C PHE A 59 11.07 -6.19 5.47
N GLU A 60 11.29 -7.25 6.26
CA GLU A 60 10.29 -8.29 6.51
C GLU A 60 9.63 -8.12 7.89
N GLY A 61 8.47 -8.73 8.05
CA GLY A 61 7.84 -8.90 9.36
C GLY A 61 6.98 -7.72 9.81
N VAL A 62 6.47 -6.91 8.89
CA VAL A 62 5.44 -5.93 9.25
C VAL A 62 4.22 -6.68 9.80
N GLU A 63 3.86 -6.38 11.05
CA GLU A 63 2.73 -6.98 11.74
C GLU A 63 1.39 -6.47 11.23
N PRO A 64 0.30 -7.22 11.41
CA PRO A 64 -1.05 -6.67 11.26
C PRO A 64 -1.24 -5.46 12.18
N ASP A 65 -1.96 -4.45 11.70
CA ASP A 65 -2.10 -3.16 12.41
C ASP A 65 -0.73 -2.55 12.77
N PRO A 66 0.07 -2.14 11.78
CA PRO A 66 1.48 -1.80 11.96
C PRO A 66 1.69 -0.69 12.98
N SER A 67 2.71 -0.87 13.81
CA SER A 67 3.05 0.06 14.89
C SER A 67 3.91 1.23 14.42
N VAL A 68 3.86 2.33 15.18
CA VAL A 68 4.82 3.44 15.03
C VAL A 68 6.26 2.95 15.15
N ASP A 69 6.52 2.01 16.07
CA ASP A 69 7.88 1.47 16.27
C ASP A 69 8.38 0.70 15.02
N THR A 70 7.53 -0.07 14.36
CA THR A 70 7.85 -0.75 13.09
C THR A 70 8.10 0.24 11.96
N VAL A 71 7.29 1.29 11.88
CA VAL A 71 7.48 2.37 10.90
C VAL A 71 8.85 3.04 11.07
N LEU A 72 9.23 3.40 12.29
CA LEU A 72 10.52 4.05 12.55
C LEU A 72 11.71 3.12 12.26
N LYS A 73 11.60 1.81 12.58
CA LYS A 73 12.62 0.81 12.21
C LYS A 73 12.79 0.69 10.70
N GLY A 74 11.69 0.64 9.96
CA GLY A 74 11.73 0.57 8.50
C GLY A 74 12.33 1.84 7.89
N ALA A 75 11.97 3.01 8.39
CA ALA A 75 12.57 4.27 7.94
C ALA A 75 14.09 4.31 8.20
N ALA A 76 14.56 3.82 9.35
CA ALA A 76 15.99 3.72 9.65
C ALA A 76 16.72 2.78 8.66
N ALA A 77 16.11 1.62 8.34
CA ALA A 77 16.65 0.72 7.32
C ALA A 77 16.70 1.38 5.92
N MET A 78 15.71 2.20 5.58
CA MET A 78 15.71 2.99 4.34
C MET A 78 16.81 4.06 4.35
N GLN A 79 17.06 4.71 5.48
CA GLN A 79 18.13 5.70 5.61
C GLN A 79 19.53 5.08 5.43
N GLU A 80 19.73 3.86 5.91
CA GLU A 80 20.99 3.12 5.75
C GLU A 80 21.19 2.61 4.33
N PHE A 81 20.13 2.08 3.70
CA PHE A 81 20.21 1.49 2.36
C PHE A 81 20.14 2.53 1.23
N GLU A 82 19.47 3.66 1.46
CA GLU A 82 19.22 4.76 0.50
C GLU A 82 18.53 4.27 -0.79
N PRO A 83 17.33 3.65 -0.71
CA PRO A 83 16.59 3.21 -1.89
C PRO A 83 16.06 4.39 -2.71
N ASP A 84 16.00 4.24 -4.02
CA ASP A 84 15.27 5.12 -4.94
C ASP A 84 13.88 4.56 -5.32
N TRP A 85 13.59 3.32 -4.88
CA TRP A 85 12.26 2.71 -4.92
C TRP A 85 11.90 2.05 -3.58
N ILE A 86 10.70 2.34 -3.10
CA ILE A 86 10.05 1.62 -2.00
C ILE A 86 8.97 0.75 -2.64
N VAL A 87 9.11 -0.58 -2.53
CA VAL A 87 8.18 -1.55 -3.09
C VAL A 87 7.48 -2.26 -1.95
N ALA A 88 6.21 -1.96 -1.72
CA ALA A 88 5.43 -2.59 -0.66
C ALA A 88 4.58 -3.73 -1.22
N VAL A 89 4.68 -4.93 -0.60
CA VAL A 89 4.01 -6.15 -1.09
C VAL A 89 3.17 -6.78 0.02
N GLY A 90 1.89 -6.94 -0.24
CA GLY A 90 1.00 -7.61 0.69
C GLY A 90 -0.40 -7.02 0.75
N GLY A 91 -1.07 -7.20 1.88
CA GLY A 91 -2.34 -6.53 2.18
C GLY A 91 -2.16 -5.09 2.65
N GLY A 92 -3.16 -4.53 3.33
CA GLY A 92 -3.12 -3.15 3.81
C GLY A 92 -1.91 -2.85 4.70
N SER A 93 -1.61 -3.72 5.67
CA SER A 93 -0.60 -3.45 6.71
C SER A 93 0.81 -3.14 6.18
N PRO A 94 1.45 -3.97 5.32
CA PRO A 94 2.78 -3.65 4.82
C PRO A 94 2.80 -2.43 3.89
N ILE A 95 1.72 -2.18 3.14
CA ILE A 95 1.63 -1.01 2.27
C ILE A 95 1.48 0.27 3.10
N ASP A 96 0.61 0.24 4.11
CA ASP A 96 0.40 1.36 5.03
C ASP A 96 1.68 1.69 5.82
N ALA A 97 2.34 0.66 6.38
CA ALA A 97 3.62 0.85 7.06
C ALA A 97 4.66 1.50 6.13
N ALA A 98 4.80 0.99 4.91
CA ALA A 98 5.76 1.50 3.95
C ALA A 98 5.48 2.96 3.53
N LYS A 99 4.20 3.36 3.40
CA LYS A 99 3.82 4.76 3.16
C LYS A 99 4.26 5.69 4.29
N ALA A 100 4.07 5.26 5.54
CA ALA A 100 4.52 6.03 6.69
C ALA A 100 6.06 6.05 6.81
N MET A 101 6.73 4.89 6.57
CA MET A 101 8.19 4.81 6.52
C MET A 101 8.78 5.78 5.50
N TRP A 102 8.12 5.95 4.35
CA TRP A 102 8.56 6.84 3.29
C TRP A 102 8.70 8.29 3.76
N ALA A 103 7.74 8.80 4.55
CA ALA A 103 7.81 10.14 5.11
C ALA A 103 9.04 10.32 6.02
N PHE A 104 9.28 9.40 6.94
CA PHE A 104 10.44 9.45 7.85
C PHE A 104 11.78 9.19 7.15
N TYR A 105 11.77 8.43 6.04
CA TYR A 105 12.97 8.22 5.22
C TYR A 105 13.41 9.51 4.54
N GLU A 106 12.46 10.24 3.95
CA GLU A 106 12.78 11.49 3.25
C GLU A 106 12.99 12.66 4.21
N TYR A 107 12.29 12.66 5.36
CA TYR A 107 12.30 13.74 6.36
C TYR A 107 12.51 13.15 7.76
N PRO A 108 13.75 12.80 8.13
CA PRO A 108 14.04 12.13 9.40
C PRO A 108 13.74 12.96 10.66
N ASP A 109 13.69 14.28 10.53
CA ASP A 109 13.39 15.18 11.64
C ASP A 109 11.88 15.35 11.91
N THR A 110 11.01 14.76 11.08
CA THR A 110 9.55 14.79 11.25
C THR A 110 9.15 13.88 12.41
N SER A 111 8.27 14.36 13.29
CA SER A 111 7.66 13.51 14.33
C SER A 111 6.41 12.79 13.82
N PHE A 112 6.01 11.71 14.51
CA PHE A 112 4.76 11.03 14.17
C PHE A 112 3.54 11.95 14.39
N GLU A 113 3.61 12.79 15.40
CA GLU A 113 2.59 13.77 15.73
C GLU A 113 2.38 14.80 14.61
N ASP A 114 3.41 15.16 13.87
CA ASP A 114 3.29 16.06 12.72
C ASP A 114 2.48 15.45 11.58
N LEU A 115 2.51 14.12 11.42
CA LEU A 115 1.82 13.39 10.35
C LEU A 115 0.36 13.03 10.66
N ILE A 116 -0.06 13.15 11.93
CA ILE A 116 -1.44 12.82 12.36
C ILE A 116 -2.46 13.81 11.78
N THR A 117 -2.07 15.07 11.63
CA THR A 117 -2.95 16.08 11.06
C THR A 117 -3.15 15.78 9.57
N PRO A 118 -4.40 15.66 9.09
CA PRO A 118 -4.64 15.42 7.67
C PRO A 118 -3.99 16.48 6.77
N PHE A 119 -3.37 16.05 5.70
CA PHE A 119 -2.71 16.89 4.68
C PHE A 119 -1.51 17.70 5.21
N SER A 120 -0.79 17.16 6.19
CA SER A 120 0.40 17.77 6.79
C SER A 120 1.72 17.12 6.34
N PHE A 121 1.67 16.11 5.49
CA PHE A 121 2.90 15.47 5.01
C PHE A 121 3.74 16.45 4.19
N PRO A 122 5.07 16.40 4.35
CA PRO A 122 5.96 17.13 3.46
C PRO A 122 5.87 16.57 2.03
N THR A 123 6.36 17.32 1.06
CA THR A 123 6.39 16.87 -0.35
C THR A 123 7.34 15.69 -0.50
N LEU A 124 6.80 14.51 -0.77
CA LEU A 124 7.56 13.28 -0.99
C LEU A 124 8.10 13.18 -2.43
N ARG A 125 8.87 12.14 -2.73
CA ARG A 125 9.55 11.84 -4.01
C ARG A 125 10.84 12.61 -4.20
N THR A 126 11.45 13.07 -3.12
CA THR A 126 12.77 13.72 -3.15
C THR A 126 13.90 12.69 -3.22
N LYS A 127 13.71 11.52 -2.60
CA LYS A 127 14.68 10.42 -2.56
C LYS A 127 14.17 9.17 -3.27
N ALA A 128 12.90 8.80 -3.08
CA ALA A 128 12.35 7.56 -3.59
C ALA A 128 10.97 7.73 -4.21
N LYS A 129 10.65 6.82 -5.14
CA LYS A 129 9.30 6.56 -5.67
C LYS A 129 8.67 5.39 -4.92
N PHE A 130 7.36 5.24 -5.03
CA PHE A 130 6.60 4.21 -4.32
C PHE A 130 5.82 3.31 -5.27
N CYS A 131 6.04 2.00 -5.14
CA CYS A 131 5.26 0.96 -5.83
C CYS A 131 4.50 0.12 -4.79
N ALA A 132 3.19 0.02 -4.95
CA ALA A 132 2.32 -0.81 -4.11
C ALA A 132 1.84 -2.04 -4.88
N ILE A 133 2.02 -3.23 -4.30
CA ILE A 133 1.61 -4.51 -4.86
C ILE A 133 0.63 -5.16 -3.90
N SER A 134 -0.65 -5.15 -4.26
CA SER A 134 -1.71 -5.68 -3.39
C SER A 134 -1.83 -7.20 -3.49
N SER A 135 -1.93 -7.87 -2.34
CA SER A 135 -2.22 -9.30 -2.25
C SER A 135 -3.59 -9.58 -1.61
N THR A 136 -4.38 -8.55 -1.35
CA THR A 136 -5.74 -8.66 -0.82
C THR A 136 -6.69 -7.83 -1.67
N SER A 137 -7.95 -8.24 -1.72
CA SER A 137 -9.01 -7.48 -2.39
C SER A 137 -9.94 -6.89 -1.32
N GLY A 138 -9.84 -5.58 -1.05
CA GLY A 138 -10.65 -4.93 -0.02
C GLY A 138 -10.16 -3.53 0.35
N THR A 139 -9.00 -3.42 0.98
CA THR A 139 -8.48 -2.16 1.53
C THR A 139 -8.18 -1.10 0.47
N ALA A 140 -7.86 -1.51 -0.76
CA ALA A 140 -7.47 -0.63 -1.87
C ALA A 140 -6.32 0.34 -1.54
N THR A 141 -5.49 0.02 -0.53
CA THR A 141 -4.41 0.92 -0.09
C THR A 141 -3.38 1.17 -1.19
N GLU A 142 -3.28 0.29 -2.18
CA GLU A 142 -2.43 0.46 -3.36
C GLU A 142 -2.80 1.66 -4.23
N VAL A 143 -4.02 2.19 -4.09
CA VAL A 143 -4.50 3.34 -4.87
C VAL A 143 -4.91 4.54 -4.00
N THR A 144 -4.83 4.43 -2.67
CA THR A 144 -5.34 5.46 -1.76
C THR A 144 -4.26 6.41 -1.24
N ALA A 145 -4.71 7.58 -0.80
CA ALA A 145 -3.94 8.61 -0.11
C ALA A 145 -3.99 8.44 1.43
N PHE A 146 -4.10 7.20 1.91
CA PHE A 146 -4.24 6.87 3.33
C PHE A 146 -3.21 5.83 3.77
N SER A 147 -2.88 5.87 5.06
CA SER A 147 -2.07 4.88 5.78
C SER A 147 -2.55 4.79 7.22
N VAL A 148 -2.89 3.60 7.71
CA VAL A 148 -3.39 3.41 9.07
C VAL A 148 -2.28 2.83 9.94
N ILE A 149 -1.84 3.60 10.94
CA ILE A 149 -0.75 3.22 11.85
C ILE A 149 -1.25 3.23 13.29
N THR A 150 -0.85 2.22 14.07
CA THR A 150 -1.28 2.05 15.46
C THR A 150 -0.21 2.55 16.42
N ASP A 151 -0.56 3.49 17.26
CA ASP A 151 0.21 3.83 18.45
C ASP A 151 -0.24 2.92 19.61
N TYR A 152 0.47 1.82 19.81
CA TYR A 152 0.15 0.87 20.89
C TYR A 152 0.38 1.45 22.29
N LYS A 153 1.18 2.51 22.45
CA LYS A 153 1.39 3.17 23.75
C LYS A 153 0.16 3.94 24.16
N LYS A 154 -0.52 4.56 23.19
CA LYS A 154 -1.77 5.30 23.38
C LYS A 154 -3.02 4.44 23.15
N GLY A 155 -2.88 3.25 22.52
CA GLY A 155 -3.99 2.39 22.13
C GLY A 155 -4.88 3.00 21.03
N ILE A 156 -4.31 3.81 20.15
CA ILE A 156 -5.04 4.56 19.13
C ILE A 156 -4.54 4.17 17.73
N LYS A 157 -5.47 3.96 16.79
CA LYS A 157 -5.19 3.85 15.36
C LYS A 157 -5.34 5.22 14.71
N TYR A 158 -4.29 5.68 14.04
CA TYR A 158 -4.25 6.96 13.35
C TYR A 158 -4.37 6.76 11.85
N PRO A 159 -5.43 7.27 11.20
CA PRO A 159 -5.52 7.34 9.76
C PRO A 159 -4.71 8.54 9.26
N LEU A 160 -3.49 8.29 8.83
CA LEU A 160 -2.65 9.30 8.17
C LEU A 160 -3.20 9.54 6.77
N ALA A 161 -3.54 10.78 6.46
CA ALA A 161 -4.18 11.15 5.20
C ALA A 161 -3.42 12.25 4.49
N ASP A 162 -2.83 11.98 3.33
CA ASP A 162 -2.20 12.98 2.48
C ASP A 162 -2.08 12.50 1.04
N PHE A 163 -2.30 13.39 0.08
CA PHE A 163 -2.14 13.06 -1.36
C PHE A 163 -0.69 12.68 -1.72
N ASN A 164 0.30 13.11 -0.96
CA ASN A 164 1.70 12.77 -1.18
C ASN A 164 2.00 11.28 -1.01
N ILE A 165 1.23 10.54 -0.17
CA ILE A 165 1.41 9.10 0.04
C ILE A 165 0.63 8.22 -0.94
N THR A 166 -0.08 8.79 -1.91
CA THR A 166 -0.61 8.01 -3.03
C THR A 166 0.56 7.37 -3.79
N PRO A 167 0.57 6.05 -4.04
CA PRO A 167 1.67 5.40 -4.76
C PRO A 167 1.91 5.99 -6.16
N ASP A 168 3.14 5.89 -6.66
CA ASP A 168 3.46 6.22 -8.05
C ASP A 168 3.01 5.11 -9.00
N VAL A 169 3.20 3.87 -8.56
CA VAL A 169 2.82 2.67 -9.29
C VAL A 169 2.00 1.77 -8.38
N ALA A 170 0.87 1.27 -8.90
CA ALA A 170 0.10 0.22 -8.27
C ALA A 170 0.07 -1.02 -9.17
N ILE A 171 0.24 -2.21 -8.57
CA ILE A 171 0.17 -3.49 -9.26
C ILE A 171 -0.90 -4.35 -8.60
N VAL A 172 -1.89 -4.75 -9.39
CA VAL A 172 -3.02 -5.59 -8.97
C VAL A 172 -3.03 -6.85 -9.84
N ASP A 173 -2.26 -7.85 -9.41
CA ASP A 173 -2.22 -9.17 -10.05
C ASP A 173 -3.12 -10.13 -9.27
N PRO A 174 -4.21 -10.65 -9.87
CA PRO A 174 -5.16 -11.52 -9.17
C PRO A 174 -4.52 -12.79 -8.60
N ALA A 175 -3.41 -13.26 -9.17
CA ALA A 175 -2.71 -14.43 -8.66
C ALA A 175 -2.27 -14.27 -7.19
N LEU A 176 -1.96 -13.04 -6.74
CA LEU A 176 -1.59 -12.78 -5.36
C LEU A 176 -2.80 -12.92 -4.40
N ALA A 177 -4.00 -12.56 -4.88
CA ALA A 177 -5.24 -12.63 -4.10
C ALA A 177 -5.87 -14.03 -4.10
N GLU A 178 -5.62 -14.86 -5.11
CA GLU A 178 -6.14 -16.23 -5.19
C GLU A 178 -5.74 -17.12 -3.99
N THR A 179 -4.65 -16.77 -3.31
CA THR A 179 -4.14 -17.51 -2.15
C THR A 179 -4.78 -17.10 -0.82
N MET A 180 -5.70 -16.13 -0.83
CA MET A 180 -6.37 -15.67 0.39
C MET A 180 -7.22 -16.78 1.03
N PRO A 181 -7.12 -17.00 2.35
CA PRO A 181 -8.04 -17.85 3.08
C PRO A 181 -9.48 -17.32 2.98
N LYS A 182 -10.48 -18.23 2.90
CA LYS A 182 -11.91 -17.87 2.80
C LYS A 182 -12.36 -16.82 3.84
N LYS A 183 -11.90 -16.95 5.09
CA LYS A 183 -12.22 -15.99 6.14
C LYS A 183 -11.68 -14.59 5.83
N LEU A 184 -10.46 -14.50 5.33
CA LEU A 184 -9.86 -13.21 4.94
C LEU A 184 -10.62 -12.63 3.74
N THR A 185 -10.93 -13.43 2.73
CA THR A 185 -11.72 -13.01 1.57
C THR A 185 -13.07 -12.42 1.98
N ALA A 186 -13.77 -13.06 2.93
CA ALA A 186 -15.04 -12.54 3.44
C ALA A 186 -14.86 -11.21 4.17
N HIS A 187 -13.84 -11.09 5.04
CA HIS A 187 -13.58 -9.84 5.77
C HIS A 187 -13.22 -8.69 4.84
N THR A 188 -12.31 -8.92 3.87
CA THR A 188 -11.88 -7.88 2.94
C THR A 188 -12.97 -7.53 1.91
N GLY A 189 -13.82 -8.49 1.54
CA GLY A 189 -15.00 -8.23 0.71
C GLY A 189 -16.02 -7.34 1.41
N MET A 190 -16.27 -7.57 2.70
CA MET A 190 -17.14 -6.69 3.51
C MET A 190 -16.53 -5.31 3.71
N ASP A 191 -15.21 -5.23 3.88
CA ASP A 191 -14.46 -3.98 3.96
C ASP A 191 -14.64 -3.16 2.66
N ALA A 192 -14.42 -3.79 1.51
CA ALA A 192 -14.65 -3.14 0.20
C ALA A 192 -16.10 -2.67 0.01
N MET A 193 -17.09 -3.45 0.49
CA MET A 193 -18.50 -3.06 0.41
C MET A 193 -18.79 -1.86 1.33
N THR A 194 -18.20 -1.84 2.53
CA THR A 194 -18.32 -0.70 3.45
C THR A 194 -17.73 0.55 2.83
N HIS A 195 -16.52 0.46 2.26
CA HIS A 195 -15.89 1.57 1.55
C HIS A 195 -16.76 2.11 0.40
N ALA A 196 -17.42 1.23 -0.36
CA ALA A 196 -18.32 1.67 -1.44
C ALA A 196 -19.52 2.45 -0.90
N ILE A 197 -20.12 1.99 0.20
CA ILE A 197 -21.24 2.69 0.85
C ILE A 197 -20.78 4.03 1.42
N GLU A 198 -19.66 4.05 2.15
CA GLU A 198 -19.12 5.26 2.75
C GLU A 198 -18.73 6.30 1.70
N ALA A 199 -18.12 5.88 0.59
CA ALA A 199 -17.78 6.77 -0.50
C ALA A 199 -19.03 7.43 -1.10
N TYR A 200 -20.12 6.68 -1.25
CA TYR A 200 -21.37 7.18 -1.81
C TYR A 200 -22.08 8.22 -0.91
N VAL A 201 -22.00 8.02 0.41
CA VAL A 201 -22.63 8.94 1.38
C VAL A 201 -21.66 10.01 1.91
N SER A 202 -20.43 10.02 1.44
CA SER A 202 -19.41 10.97 1.90
C SER A 202 -19.76 12.41 1.56
N THR A 203 -19.47 13.32 2.47
CA THR A 203 -19.57 14.77 2.21
C THR A 203 -18.48 15.29 1.26
N LEU A 204 -17.48 14.45 0.95
CA LEU A 204 -16.39 14.72 0.01
C LEU A 204 -16.59 14.03 -1.35
N ASN A 205 -17.79 13.50 -1.61
CA ASN A 205 -18.12 12.88 -2.88
C ASN A 205 -18.00 13.87 -4.05
N CYS A 206 -17.78 13.36 -5.24
CA CYS A 206 -17.67 14.16 -6.46
C CYS A 206 -17.98 13.32 -7.70
N GLU A 207 -18.06 13.99 -8.86
CA GLU A 207 -18.38 13.36 -10.14
C GLU A 207 -17.42 12.21 -10.53
N TYR A 208 -16.22 12.16 -9.96
CA TYR A 208 -15.24 11.06 -10.18
C TYR A 208 -15.48 9.88 -9.24
N THR A 209 -15.96 10.12 -8.01
CA THR A 209 -16.13 9.05 -7.00
C THR A 209 -17.52 8.43 -7.07
N ASP A 210 -18.55 9.21 -7.38
CA ASP A 210 -19.95 8.77 -7.37
C ASP A 210 -20.24 7.58 -8.29
N PRO A 211 -19.69 7.50 -9.52
CA PRO A 211 -19.91 6.32 -10.36
C PRO A 211 -19.18 5.06 -9.86
N LEU A 212 -18.03 5.23 -9.20
CA LEU A 212 -17.20 4.09 -8.76
C LEU A 212 -17.84 3.31 -7.60
N ALA A 213 -18.48 4.00 -6.67
CA ALA A 213 -19.07 3.39 -5.49
C ALA A 213 -20.20 2.37 -5.82
N PRO A 214 -21.23 2.72 -6.64
CA PRO A 214 -22.26 1.75 -7.05
C PRO A 214 -21.71 0.59 -7.87
N VAL A 215 -20.70 0.82 -8.72
CA VAL A 215 -20.05 -0.24 -9.51
C VAL A 215 -19.37 -1.25 -8.59
N SER A 216 -18.59 -0.79 -7.60
CA SER A 216 -17.95 -1.63 -6.60
C SER A 216 -19.00 -2.45 -5.82
N TYR A 217 -20.03 -1.82 -5.28
CA TYR A 217 -21.11 -2.47 -4.56
C TYR A 217 -21.81 -3.56 -5.39
N THR A 218 -22.14 -3.27 -6.65
CA THR A 218 -22.82 -4.21 -7.55
C THR A 218 -21.98 -5.44 -7.82
N HIS A 219 -20.67 -5.29 -8.06
CA HIS A 219 -19.79 -6.42 -8.30
C HIS A 219 -19.62 -7.31 -7.08
N LEU A 220 -19.45 -6.72 -5.89
CA LEU A 220 -19.32 -7.48 -4.65
C LEU A 220 -20.60 -8.27 -4.33
N ARG A 221 -21.76 -7.66 -4.48
CA ARG A 221 -23.04 -8.33 -4.25
C ARG A 221 -23.31 -9.47 -5.24
N ALA A 222 -22.91 -9.31 -6.50
CA ALA A 222 -23.12 -10.36 -7.52
C ALA A 222 -22.37 -11.66 -7.19
N HIS A 223 -21.24 -11.59 -6.50
CA HIS A 223 -20.47 -12.76 -6.06
C HIS A 223 -21.02 -13.44 -4.82
N GLU A 224 -21.87 -12.80 -4.03
CA GLU A 224 -22.52 -13.42 -2.87
C GLU A 224 -23.73 -14.30 -3.25
N THR A 225 -24.18 -14.25 -4.49
CA THR A 225 -25.36 -14.98 -4.98
C THR A 225 -25.01 -16.23 -5.80
N LEU A 226 -23.74 -16.60 -5.89
CA LEU A 226 -23.23 -17.84 -6.48
C LEU A 226 -22.61 -18.73 -5.39
#